data_58fc665310c1de2a8485b81e062d7bde
#
_entry.id   58fc665310c1de2a8485b81e062d7bde
#
_cell.length_a   1.000
_cell.length_b   1.000
_cell.length_c   1.000
_cell.angle_alpha   90.00
_cell.angle_beta   90.00
_cell.angle_gamma   90.00
#
_symmetry.space_group_name_H-M   'P 1'
#
loop_
_entity.id
_entity.type
_entity.pdbx_description
1 polymer ?
#
loop_
_entity_poly.entity_id
_entity_poly.type
_entity_poly.pdbx_seq_one_letter_code
_entity_poly.pdbx_strand_id
1 'polypeptide(L)'
;MILDDIRDAIARADSEAFDALLNAEDSDLNAFSLDALLGMCVLAAAQSQSRNESRHQLEIGRLLVARGARADGPLGNERLLQSPLVMPITSLNDSDEIVAWYDLLIGAGADPNSISEVLVDGFRCRMLMLSRVCFFFPVTVLITTEDRFELIKILLRAGANPNPGVCDRALDLSRYGLPHSAAWALDDAVARAPELANDEHYVAAKRLVKGVIAAGSYKKYLRLPLQELLNLLSLAQRGKFATTDPVMKSLVGVDNHVVWNVFTYWVES
;
A
#
# COMPACT_ATOMS: atom_id res chain seq x y z
N MET A 1 15.79 23.17 21.95
CA MET A 1 15.13 24.41 21.55
C MET A 1 14.49 24.25 20.18
N ILE A 2 15.18 24.28 19.03
CA ILE A 2 14.53 24.14 17.69
C ILE A 2 13.76 22.81 17.55
N LEU A 3 14.28 21.70 18.06
CA LEU A 3 13.61 20.40 17.97
C LEU A 3 12.31 20.37 18.79
N ASP A 4 12.26 21.08 19.89
CA ASP A 4 11.05 21.17 20.73
C ASP A 4 10.00 22.04 20.04
N ASP A 5 10.41 23.15 19.40
CA ASP A 5 9.53 24.01 18.60
C ASP A 5 8.94 23.27 17.39
N ILE A 6 9.74 22.42 16.74
CA ILE A 6 9.29 21.54 15.63
C ILE A 6 8.26 20.53 16.15
N ARG A 7 8.52 19.87 17.28
CA ARG A 7 7.56 18.94 17.90
C ARG A 7 6.25 19.64 18.26
N ASP A 8 6.32 20.85 18.76
CA ASP A 8 5.15 21.65 19.10
C ASP A 8 4.36 22.06 17.86
N ALA A 9 5.03 22.39 16.74
CA ALA A 9 4.37 22.66 15.46
C ALA A 9 3.65 21.40 14.92
N ILE A 10 4.29 20.23 15.01
CA ILE A 10 3.64 18.95 14.68
C ILE A 10 2.43 18.72 15.59
N ALA A 11 2.57 18.87 16.89
CA ALA A 11 1.47 18.63 17.84
C ALA A 11 0.26 19.56 17.60
N ARG A 12 0.50 20.78 17.09
CA ARG A 12 -0.55 21.75 16.75
C ARG A 12 -1.07 21.62 15.32
N ALA A 13 -0.50 20.71 14.53
CA ALA A 13 -0.77 20.57 13.09
C ALA A 13 -0.55 21.87 12.29
N ASP A 14 0.49 22.64 12.66
CA ASP A 14 0.83 23.93 12.08
C ASP A 14 1.92 23.74 11.00
N SER A 15 1.46 23.48 9.78
CA SER A 15 2.36 23.21 8.64
C SER A 15 3.15 24.45 8.20
N GLU A 16 2.63 25.66 8.39
CA GLU A 16 3.32 26.91 8.05
C GLU A 16 4.46 27.18 9.04
N ALA A 17 4.19 27.09 10.34
CA ALA A 17 5.22 27.21 11.37
C ALA A 17 6.27 26.11 11.22
N PHE A 18 5.86 24.88 10.90
CA PHE A 18 6.76 23.76 10.67
C PHE A 18 7.70 24.01 9.49
N ASP A 19 7.17 24.45 8.34
CA ASP A 19 8.01 24.76 7.17
C ASP A 19 8.98 25.92 7.42
N ALA A 20 8.53 26.95 8.14
CA ALA A 20 9.39 28.06 8.56
C ALA A 20 10.55 27.57 9.45
N LEU A 21 10.28 26.69 10.41
CA LEU A 21 11.31 26.10 11.29
C LEU A 21 12.30 25.22 10.54
N LEU A 22 11.82 24.44 9.56
CA LEU A 22 12.69 23.62 8.71
C LEU A 22 13.58 24.44 7.78
N ASN A 23 13.15 25.63 7.36
CA ASN A 23 13.89 26.52 6.49
C ASN A 23 14.85 27.45 7.25
N ALA A 24 14.81 27.48 8.59
CA ALA A 24 15.74 28.23 9.39
C ALA A 24 17.18 27.73 9.19
N GLU A 25 18.13 28.65 8.98
CA GLU A 25 19.54 28.34 8.63
C GLU A 25 20.26 27.46 9.67
N ASP A 26 19.77 27.40 10.92
CA ASP A 26 20.34 26.63 12.02
C ASP A 26 19.69 25.23 12.19
N SER A 27 18.83 24.80 11.25
CA SER A 27 18.15 23.50 11.37
C SER A 27 19.05 22.33 10.93
N ASP A 28 20.04 21.99 11.76
CA ASP A 28 20.93 20.84 11.54
C ASP A 28 20.22 19.52 11.93
N LEU A 29 19.09 19.25 11.24
CA LEU A 29 18.32 18.01 11.43
C LEU A 29 19.00 16.88 10.66
N ASN A 30 19.60 15.96 11.39
CA ASN A 30 20.15 14.74 10.79
C ASN A 30 19.01 13.79 10.31
N ALA A 31 19.33 12.84 9.44
CA ALA A 31 18.34 11.92 8.86
C ALA A 31 17.51 11.18 9.93
N PHE A 32 18.13 10.78 11.04
CA PHE A 32 17.45 10.13 12.16
C PHE A 32 16.37 11.02 12.79
N SER A 33 16.65 12.33 12.95
CA SER A 33 15.66 13.25 13.48
C SER A 33 14.45 13.42 12.55
N LEU A 34 14.68 13.45 11.23
CA LEU A 34 13.59 13.52 10.24
C LEU A 34 12.69 12.28 10.26
N ASP A 35 13.27 11.08 10.36
CA ASP A 35 12.53 9.82 10.44
C ASP A 35 11.67 9.76 11.72
N ALA A 36 12.24 10.20 12.85
CA ALA A 36 11.50 10.27 14.12
C ALA A 36 10.33 11.27 14.03
N LEU A 37 10.53 12.42 13.38
CA LEU A 37 9.49 13.43 13.18
C LEU A 37 8.38 12.90 12.26
N LEU A 38 8.71 12.17 11.20
CA LEU A 38 7.71 11.51 10.34
C LEU A 38 6.84 10.53 11.16
N GLY A 39 7.47 9.74 12.02
CA GLY A 39 6.75 8.86 12.94
C GLY A 39 5.81 9.62 13.90
N MET A 40 6.24 10.78 14.39
CA MET A 40 5.39 11.65 15.22
C MET A 40 4.20 12.22 14.45
N CYS A 41 4.37 12.60 13.19
CA CYS A 41 3.26 13.07 12.36
C CYS A 41 2.20 11.98 12.15
N VAL A 42 2.62 10.74 11.88
CA VAL A 42 1.71 9.59 11.76
C VAL A 42 0.93 9.37 13.06
N LEU A 43 1.61 9.45 14.21
CA LEU A 43 0.96 9.32 15.53
C LEU A 43 0.00 10.46 15.81
N ALA A 44 0.38 11.70 15.52
CA ALA A 44 -0.46 12.87 15.72
C ALA A 44 -1.70 12.81 14.83
N ALA A 45 -1.55 12.45 13.54
CA ALA A 45 -2.67 12.22 12.64
C ALA A 45 -3.63 11.15 13.17
N ALA A 46 -3.09 10.05 13.70
CA ALA A 46 -3.86 8.96 14.28
C ALA A 46 -4.62 9.35 15.56
N GLN A 47 -4.17 10.35 16.29
CA GLN A 47 -4.79 10.87 17.51
C GLN A 47 -5.69 12.08 17.25
N SER A 48 -5.66 12.61 16.06
CA SER A 48 -6.42 13.80 15.67
C SER A 48 -7.93 13.54 15.74
N GLN A 49 -8.65 14.48 16.34
CA GLN A 49 -10.12 14.46 16.40
C GLN A 49 -10.75 15.22 15.23
N SER A 50 -9.95 15.93 14.45
CA SER A 50 -10.36 16.79 13.36
C SER A 50 -9.74 16.34 12.04
N ARG A 51 -10.58 16.24 11.00
CA ARG A 51 -10.11 15.96 9.63
C ARG A 51 -9.09 16.99 9.14
N ASN A 52 -9.27 18.26 9.51
CA ASN A 52 -8.32 19.30 9.11
C ASN A 52 -6.94 19.11 9.76
N GLU A 53 -6.90 18.76 11.04
CA GLU A 53 -5.64 18.47 11.74
C GLU A 53 -4.91 17.30 11.09
N SER A 54 -5.62 16.21 10.80
CA SER A 54 -5.04 15.03 10.15
C SER A 54 -4.46 15.36 8.77
N ARG A 55 -5.15 16.20 7.98
CA ARG A 55 -4.63 16.68 6.69
C ARG A 55 -3.39 17.53 6.83
N HIS A 56 -3.34 18.42 7.81
CA HIS A 56 -2.13 19.24 8.08
C HIS A 56 -0.97 18.32 8.51
N GLN A 57 -1.23 17.28 9.29
CA GLN A 57 -0.19 16.28 9.62
C GLN A 57 0.33 15.57 8.36
N LEU A 58 -0.54 15.25 7.41
CA LEU A 58 -0.13 14.65 6.13
C LEU A 58 0.75 15.61 5.32
N GLU A 59 0.43 16.90 5.28
CA GLU A 59 1.27 17.91 4.62
C GLU A 59 2.65 18.02 5.30
N ILE A 60 2.70 18.06 6.63
CA ILE A 60 3.96 18.03 7.37
C ILE A 60 4.74 16.75 7.04
N GLY A 61 4.09 15.60 6.97
CA GLY A 61 4.70 14.33 6.56
C GLY A 61 5.31 14.41 5.15
N ARG A 62 4.61 15.04 4.19
CA ARG A 62 5.13 15.27 2.83
C ARG A 62 6.37 16.15 2.82
N LEU A 63 6.39 17.22 3.61
CA LEU A 63 7.55 18.10 3.74
C LEU A 63 8.77 17.34 4.31
N LEU A 64 8.55 16.49 5.31
CA LEU A 64 9.60 15.65 5.88
C LEU A 64 10.17 14.66 4.87
N VAL A 65 9.31 13.96 4.14
CA VAL A 65 9.72 13.01 3.09
C VAL A 65 10.46 13.73 1.96
N ALA A 66 10.01 14.92 1.55
CA ALA A 66 10.71 15.74 0.56
C ALA A 66 12.12 16.16 1.02
N ARG A 67 12.35 16.20 2.34
CA ARG A 67 13.65 16.48 2.97
C ARG A 67 14.48 15.21 3.25
N GLY A 68 14.00 14.05 2.84
CA GLY A 68 14.70 12.79 2.94
C GLY A 68 14.36 11.95 4.17
N ALA A 69 13.27 12.25 4.88
CA ALA A 69 12.76 11.37 5.92
C ALA A 69 12.40 10.00 5.34
N ARG A 70 12.75 8.93 6.06
CA ARG A 70 12.50 7.55 5.67
C ARG A 70 11.51 6.90 6.63
N ALA A 71 10.68 6.03 6.10
CA ALA A 71 9.65 5.30 6.85
C ALA A 71 10.03 3.82 7.11
N ASP A 72 11.31 3.44 6.94
CA ASP A 72 11.81 2.08 7.15
C ASP A 72 12.28 1.80 8.59
N GLY A 73 12.33 2.84 9.43
CA GLY A 73 12.72 2.73 10.82
C GLY A 73 11.57 2.41 11.78
N PRO A 74 11.86 1.91 12.99
CA PRO A 74 10.86 1.78 14.05
C PRO A 74 10.42 3.18 14.49
N LEU A 75 9.11 3.40 14.61
CA LEU A 75 8.57 4.63 15.19
C LEU A 75 9.15 4.81 16.61
N GLY A 76 10.13 5.67 16.73
CA GLY A 76 10.79 6.34 17.86
C GLY A 76 10.63 5.86 19.31
N ASN A 77 9.99 4.75 19.59
CA ASN A 77 9.85 4.23 20.93
C ASN A 77 9.94 2.70 20.89
N GLU A 78 10.93 2.13 21.58
CA GLU A 78 11.14 0.67 21.70
C GLU A 78 9.90 -0.13 22.15
N ARG A 79 8.87 0.55 22.67
CA ARG A 79 7.61 -0.07 23.10
C ARG A 79 6.58 -0.22 21.97
N LEU A 80 6.73 0.48 20.84
CA LEU A 80 5.88 0.38 19.67
C LEU A 80 6.72 -0.15 18.50
N LEU A 81 7.07 -1.43 18.53
CA LEU A 81 7.68 -2.15 17.39
C LEU A 81 6.70 -2.29 16.19
N GLN A 82 5.86 -1.29 15.98
CA GLN A 82 4.91 -1.31 14.88
C GLN A 82 5.48 -0.53 13.70
N SER A 83 5.35 -1.11 12.52
CA SER A 83 5.65 -0.40 11.27
C SER A 83 4.80 0.86 11.15
N PRO A 84 5.35 1.96 10.59
CA PRO A 84 4.58 3.17 10.27
C PRO A 84 3.28 2.90 9.51
N LEU A 85 3.23 1.85 8.68
CA LEU A 85 2.04 1.46 7.91
C LEU A 85 0.87 0.96 8.77
N VAL A 86 1.10 0.58 10.03
CA VAL A 86 0.04 0.02 10.90
C VAL A 86 -0.89 1.11 11.42
N MET A 87 -0.33 2.27 11.74
CA MET A 87 -1.05 3.34 12.44
C MET A 87 -2.20 3.95 11.61
N PRO A 88 -2.03 4.31 10.32
CA PRO A 88 -3.11 4.93 9.56
C PRO A 88 -4.38 4.08 9.53
N ILE A 89 -4.26 2.78 9.33
CA ILE A 89 -5.41 1.88 9.17
C ILE A 89 -6.21 1.67 10.47
N THR A 90 -5.59 1.95 11.64
CA THR A 90 -6.22 1.68 12.94
C THR A 90 -6.85 2.90 13.57
N SER A 91 -6.46 4.08 13.12
CA SER A 91 -6.69 5.29 13.92
C SER A 91 -7.24 6.46 13.13
N LEU A 92 -7.03 6.51 11.81
CA LEU A 92 -7.62 7.56 10.98
C LEU A 92 -9.10 7.28 10.71
N ASN A 93 -9.90 8.35 10.72
CA ASN A 93 -11.35 8.30 10.54
C ASN A 93 -11.80 8.61 9.09
N ASP A 94 -10.84 8.86 8.18
CA ASP A 94 -11.11 9.22 6.79
C ASP A 94 -10.34 8.28 5.87
N SER A 95 -11.05 7.62 4.98
CA SER A 95 -10.49 6.62 4.07
C SER A 95 -9.51 7.22 3.06
N ASP A 96 -9.81 8.40 2.50
CA ASP A 96 -8.94 9.10 1.55
C ASP A 96 -7.57 9.42 2.19
N GLU A 97 -7.59 9.80 3.47
CA GLU A 97 -6.38 10.10 4.22
C GLU A 97 -5.55 8.85 4.50
N ILE A 98 -6.21 7.72 4.77
CA ILE A 98 -5.52 6.44 4.95
C ILE A 98 -4.77 6.06 3.68
N VAL A 99 -5.40 6.16 2.52
CA VAL A 99 -4.78 5.89 1.21
C VAL A 99 -3.58 6.82 0.98
N ALA A 100 -3.76 8.12 1.23
CA ALA A 100 -2.70 9.12 1.06
C ALA A 100 -1.50 8.89 1.99
N TRP A 101 -1.72 8.48 3.24
CA TRP A 101 -0.66 8.11 4.16
C TRP A 101 0.10 6.84 3.71
N TYR A 102 -0.63 5.83 3.20
CA TYR A 102 0.03 4.64 2.67
C TYR A 102 0.93 4.95 1.49
N ASP A 103 0.45 5.75 0.55
CA ASP A 103 1.23 6.16 -0.62
C ASP A 103 2.49 6.93 -0.21
N LEU A 104 2.35 7.89 0.73
CA LEU A 104 3.46 8.64 1.28
C LEU A 104 4.49 7.74 1.98
N LEU A 105 4.06 6.87 2.89
CA LEU A 105 4.95 6.03 3.68
C LEU A 105 5.65 4.96 2.85
N ILE A 106 4.95 4.36 1.90
CA ILE A 106 5.55 3.43 0.93
C ILE A 106 6.57 4.17 0.05
N GLY A 107 6.24 5.38 -0.44
CA GLY A 107 7.18 6.23 -1.17
C GLY A 107 8.41 6.62 -0.36
N ALA A 108 8.27 6.75 0.96
CA ALA A 108 9.37 7.00 1.91
C ALA A 108 10.14 5.73 2.33
N GLY A 109 9.87 4.57 1.73
CA GLY A 109 10.60 3.32 1.94
C GLY A 109 10.06 2.41 3.03
N ALA A 110 8.82 2.62 3.50
CA ALA A 110 8.19 1.68 4.43
C ALA A 110 8.12 0.26 3.83
N ASP A 111 8.44 -0.75 4.64
CA ASP A 111 8.39 -2.15 4.18
C ASP A 111 6.94 -2.62 4.01
N PRO A 112 6.48 -2.92 2.78
CA PRO A 112 5.14 -3.41 2.51
C PRO A 112 4.88 -4.82 3.10
N ASN A 113 5.95 -5.54 3.48
CA ASN A 113 5.89 -6.84 4.12
C ASN A 113 6.02 -6.76 5.64
N SER A 114 5.94 -5.55 6.20
CA SER A 114 5.98 -5.36 7.64
C SER A 114 4.85 -6.14 8.34
N ILE A 115 5.17 -6.64 9.53
CA ILE A 115 4.25 -7.42 10.35
C ILE A 115 3.54 -6.48 11.32
N SER A 116 2.22 -6.59 11.40
CA SER A 116 1.40 -5.89 12.39
C SER A 116 0.85 -6.85 13.43
N GLU A 117 0.77 -6.39 14.67
CA GLU A 117 0.00 -7.08 15.70
C GLU A 117 -1.44 -6.55 15.72
N VAL A 118 -2.40 -7.45 15.74
CA VAL A 118 -3.82 -7.13 15.85
C VAL A 118 -4.46 -7.96 16.95
N LEU A 119 -5.50 -7.42 17.56
CA LEU A 119 -6.31 -8.16 18.53
C LEU A 119 -7.54 -8.70 17.78
N VAL A 120 -7.66 -10.01 17.69
CA VAL A 120 -8.82 -10.69 17.10
C VAL A 120 -9.42 -11.58 18.17
N ASP A 121 -10.67 -11.33 18.55
CA ASP A 121 -11.39 -12.07 19.59
C ASP A 121 -10.61 -12.20 20.93
N GLY A 122 -9.87 -11.15 21.29
CA GLY A 122 -9.06 -11.12 22.51
C GLY A 122 -7.67 -11.77 22.38
N PHE A 123 -7.33 -12.32 21.23
CA PHE A 123 -6.01 -12.93 20.97
C PHE A 123 -5.12 -11.98 20.19
N ARG A 124 -3.85 -11.88 20.59
CA ARG A 124 -2.83 -11.13 19.82
C ARG A 124 -2.39 -11.98 18.62
N CYS A 125 -2.59 -11.43 17.45
CA CYS A 125 -2.29 -12.06 16.18
C CYS A 125 -1.31 -11.19 15.41
N ARG A 126 -0.37 -11.82 14.70
CA ARG A 126 0.60 -11.14 13.84
C ARG A 126 0.29 -11.47 12.39
N MET A 127 0.14 -10.45 11.56
CA MET A 127 -0.14 -10.64 10.14
C MET A 127 0.59 -9.62 9.29
N LEU A 128 0.87 -9.98 8.03
CA LEU A 128 1.41 -9.05 7.04
C LEU A 128 0.38 -7.95 6.73
N MET A 129 0.87 -6.76 6.39
CA MET A 129 0.01 -5.60 6.10
C MET A 129 -1.02 -5.89 5.03
N LEU A 130 -0.64 -6.52 3.92
CA LEU A 130 -1.58 -6.89 2.87
C LEU A 130 -2.68 -7.84 3.38
N SER A 131 -2.31 -8.87 4.13
CA SER A 131 -3.29 -9.80 4.74
C SER A 131 -4.21 -9.09 5.72
N ARG A 132 -3.70 -8.11 6.47
CA ARG A 132 -4.48 -7.28 7.38
C ARG A 132 -5.52 -6.44 6.62
N VAL A 133 -5.10 -5.74 5.57
CA VAL A 133 -6.02 -4.94 4.73
C VAL A 133 -7.14 -5.82 4.18
N CYS A 134 -6.80 -7.03 3.71
CA CYS A 134 -7.76 -7.99 3.19
C CYS A 134 -8.70 -8.56 4.28
N PHE A 135 -8.17 -8.87 5.47
CA PHE A 135 -8.93 -9.48 6.56
C PHE A 135 -10.01 -8.55 7.13
N PHE A 136 -9.70 -7.27 7.30
CA PHE A 136 -10.63 -6.30 7.85
C PHE A 136 -11.61 -5.72 6.81
N PHE A 137 -11.71 -6.31 5.62
CA PHE A 137 -12.58 -5.84 4.55
C PHE A 137 -14.02 -5.55 5.00
N PRO A 138 -14.70 -6.40 5.81
CA PRO A 138 -16.08 -6.14 6.22
C PRO A 138 -16.23 -5.38 7.54
N VAL A 139 -15.17 -5.21 8.34
CA VAL A 139 -15.31 -4.90 9.78
C VAL A 139 -15.20 -3.41 10.11
N THR A 140 -14.64 -2.59 9.23
CA THR A 140 -14.45 -1.16 9.54
C THR A 140 -15.38 -0.30 8.70
N VAL A 141 -16.31 0.38 9.35
CA VAL A 141 -17.23 1.38 8.76
C VAL A 141 -16.45 2.57 8.16
N LEU A 142 -15.15 2.66 8.45
CA LEU A 142 -14.31 3.83 8.18
C LEU A 142 -13.60 3.79 6.82
N ILE A 143 -13.45 2.62 6.19
CA ILE A 143 -12.74 2.48 4.91
C ILE A 143 -13.68 1.87 3.89
N THR A 144 -13.90 2.57 2.77
CA THR A 144 -14.74 2.07 1.68
C THR A 144 -14.11 0.84 0.99
N THR A 145 -14.90 0.08 0.26
CA THR A 145 -14.38 -1.06 -0.53
C THR A 145 -13.45 -0.59 -1.64
N GLU A 146 -13.73 0.59 -2.23
CA GLU A 146 -12.88 1.26 -3.21
C GLU A 146 -11.50 1.59 -2.63
N ASP A 147 -11.45 2.28 -1.49
CA ASP A 147 -10.18 2.67 -0.86
C ASP A 147 -9.36 1.46 -0.42
N ARG A 148 -10.01 0.40 0.05
CA ARG A 148 -9.31 -0.86 0.34
C ARG A 148 -8.71 -1.49 -0.90
N PHE A 149 -9.41 -1.41 -2.03
CA PHE A 149 -8.87 -1.88 -3.30
C PHE A 149 -7.64 -1.05 -3.71
N GLU A 150 -7.67 0.28 -3.52
CA GLU A 150 -6.50 1.14 -3.74
C GLU A 150 -5.34 0.77 -2.80
N LEU A 151 -5.59 0.56 -1.51
CA LEU A 151 -4.55 0.11 -0.56
C LEU A 151 -3.92 -1.22 -0.98
N ILE A 152 -4.72 -2.17 -1.44
CA ILE A 152 -4.21 -3.46 -1.95
C ILE A 152 -3.31 -3.22 -3.17
N LYS A 153 -3.70 -2.32 -4.09
CA LYS A 153 -2.87 -1.98 -5.26
C LYS A 153 -1.55 -1.32 -4.86
N ILE A 154 -1.57 -0.35 -3.94
CA ILE A 154 -0.37 0.32 -3.43
C ILE A 154 0.59 -0.72 -2.82
N LEU A 155 0.10 -1.57 -1.93
CA LEU A 155 0.93 -2.60 -1.28
C LEU A 155 1.50 -3.61 -2.29
N LEU A 156 0.69 -4.11 -3.22
CA LEU A 156 1.16 -5.06 -4.24
C LEU A 156 2.16 -4.43 -5.20
N ARG A 157 1.95 -3.17 -5.60
CA ARG A 157 2.90 -2.40 -6.43
C ARG A 157 4.24 -2.24 -5.72
N ALA A 158 4.22 -2.01 -4.42
CA ALA A 158 5.41 -1.91 -3.58
C ALA A 158 6.11 -3.26 -3.31
N GLY A 159 5.54 -4.37 -3.74
CA GLY A 159 6.12 -5.70 -3.57
C GLY A 159 5.64 -6.47 -2.34
N ALA A 160 4.46 -6.12 -1.78
CA ALA A 160 3.85 -6.92 -0.72
C ALA A 160 3.64 -8.37 -1.18
N ASN A 161 3.99 -9.31 -0.31
CA ASN A 161 3.82 -10.73 -0.57
C ASN A 161 2.36 -11.15 -0.25
N PRO A 162 1.56 -11.56 -1.24
CA PRO A 162 0.19 -11.99 -1.01
C PRO A 162 0.08 -13.40 -0.41
N ASN A 163 1.19 -14.15 -0.36
CA ASN A 163 1.24 -15.53 0.12
C ASN A 163 2.30 -15.70 1.23
N PRO A 164 1.97 -15.41 2.50
CA PRO A 164 2.91 -15.50 3.61
C PRO A 164 3.36 -16.92 3.97
N GLY A 165 2.79 -17.97 3.35
CA GLY A 165 3.25 -19.36 3.55
C GLY A 165 4.72 -19.61 3.19
N VAL A 166 5.40 -18.58 2.66
CA VAL A 166 6.85 -18.56 2.39
C VAL A 166 7.61 -17.67 3.39
N CYS A 167 6.90 -16.89 4.22
CA CYS A 167 7.53 -16.08 5.27
C CYS A 167 7.94 -16.98 6.43
N ASP A 168 9.25 -17.23 6.49
CA ASP A 168 9.96 -18.09 7.43
C ASP A 168 9.57 -17.97 8.91
N ARG A 169 9.39 -19.13 9.50
CA ARG A 169 9.90 -19.63 10.80
C ARG A 169 9.35 -19.08 12.12
N ALA A 170 8.60 -17.99 12.23
CA ALA A 170 8.26 -17.47 13.56
C ALA A 170 6.76 -17.44 13.90
N LEU A 171 5.88 -17.70 12.96
CA LEU A 171 4.45 -17.46 13.14
C LEU A 171 3.67 -18.74 12.88
N ASP A 172 3.57 -19.60 13.89
CA ASP A 172 2.57 -20.69 13.90
C ASP A 172 1.17 -20.07 14.07
N LEU A 173 0.72 -19.37 13.01
CA LEU A 173 -0.61 -18.80 12.89
C LEU A 173 -1.68 -19.91 12.78
N SER A 174 -1.26 -21.15 12.51
CA SER A 174 -2.15 -22.31 12.35
C SER A 174 -2.93 -22.61 13.63
N ARG A 175 -2.40 -22.26 14.80
CA ARG A 175 -3.09 -22.47 16.09
C ARG A 175 -4.33 -21.61 16.28
N TYR A 176 -4.46 -20.49 15.55
CA TYR A 176 -5.51 -19.49 15.78
C TYR A 176 -6.49 -19.37 14.61
N GLY A 177 -6.38 -20.19 13.57
CA GLY A 177 -7.29 -20.15 12.43
C GLY A 177 -7.21 -18.85 11.61
N LEU A 178 -6.10 -18.12 11.70
CA LEU A 178 -5.95 -16.81 11.08
C LEU A 178 -5.47 -16.89 9.63
N PRO A 179 -5.69 -15.82 8.84
CA PRO A 179 -5.44 -15.84 7.42
C PRO A 179 -3.96 -16.09 7.10
N HIS A 180 -3.70 -17.24 6.48
CA HIS A 180 -2.38 -17.61 5.99
C HIS A 180 -1.97 -16.83 4.73
N SER A 181 -2.95 -16.27 3.99
CA SER A 181 -2.70 -15.49 2.77
C SER A 181 -3.76 -14.40 2.59
N ALA A 182 -3.42 -13.37 1.79
CA ALA A 182 -4.36 -12.34 1.42
C ALA A 182 -5.60 -12.91 0.68
N ALA A 183 -5.43 -13.94 -0.14
CA ALA A 183 -6.54 -14.60 -0.82
C ALA A 183 -7.49 -15.30 0.15
N TRP A 184 -6.95 -16.00 1.16
CA TRP A 184 -7.76 -16.62 2.20
C TRP A 184 -8.51 -15.56 3.02
N ALA A 185 -7.83 -14.46 3.36
CA ALA A 185 -8.44 -13.36 4.09
C ALA A 185 -9.64 -12.74 3.35
N LEU A 186 -9.54 -12.61 2.03
CA LEU A 186 -10.67 -12.17 1.19
C LEU A 186 -11.78 -13.22 1.11
N ASP A 187 -11.47 -14.51 1.00
CA ASP A 187 -12.48 -15.56 0.99
C ASP A 187 -13.23 -15.63 2.33
N ASP A 188 -12.54 -15.44 3.46
CA ASP A 188 -13.13 -15.36 4.80
C ASP A 188 -13.98 -14.08 4.98
N ALA A 189 -13.58 -12.96 4.38
CA ALA A 189 -14.35 -11.71 4.42
C ALA A 189 -15.77 -11.90 3.84
N VAL A 190 -15.93 -12.63 2.73
CA VAL A 190 -17.26 -12.96 2.16
C VAL A 190 -18.04 -13.90 3.08
N ALA A 191 -17.37 -14.83 3.75
CA ALA A 191 -18.07 -15.71 4.69
C ALA A 191 -18.69 -14.91 5.86
N ARG A 192 -18.04 -13.82 6.28
CA ARG A 192 -18.52 -12.92 7.33
C ARG A 192 -19.50 -11.85 6.84
N ALA A 193 -19.40 -11.42 5.59
CA ALA A 193 -20.23 -10.41 4.95
C ALA A 193 -20.56 -10.82 3.50
N PRO A 194 -21.60 -11.64 3.30
CA PRO A 194 -21.95 -12.21 1.99
C PRO A 194 -22.26 -11.16 0.92
N GLU A 195 -22.69 -9.97 1.30
CA GLU A 195 -22.96 -8.84 0.41
C GLU A 195 -21.74 -8.39 -0.39
N LEU A 196 -20.53 -8.60 0.14
CA LEU A 196 -19.27 -8.31 -0.56
C LEU A 196 -19.10 -9.11 -1.86
N ALA A 197 -19.79 -10.25 -2.00
CA ALA A 197 -19.72 -11.05 -3.23
C ALA A 197 -20.21 -10.28 -4.48
N ASN A 198 -21.06 -9.26 -4.29
CA ASN A 198 -21.60 -8.42 -5.35
C ASN A 198 -20.94 -7.03 -5.41
N ASP A 199 -20.03 -6.71 -4.51
CA ASP A 199 -19.29 -5.44 -4.53
C ASP A 199 -18.20 -5.50 -5.60
N GLU A 200 -18.19 -4.52 -6.51
CA GLU A 200 -17.27 -4.51 -7.65
C GLU A 200 -15.81 -4.36 -7.25
N HIS A 201 -15.51 -3.52 -6.25
CA HIS A 201 -14.16 -3.28 -5.76
C HIS A 201 -13.62 -4.48 -5.00
N TYR A 202 -14.48 -5.14 -4.21
CA TYR A 202 -14.11 -6.40 -3.57
C TYR A 202 -13.82 -7.51 -4.59
N VAL A 203 -14.67 -7.68 -5.60
CA VAL A 203 -14.46 -8.66 -6.67
C VAL A 203 -13.17 -8.36 -7.44
N ALA A 204 -12.90 -7.08 -7.73
CA ALA A 204 -11.66 -6.64 -8.36
C ALA A 204 -10.43 -6.92 -7.48
N ALA A 205 -10.50 -6.63 -6.18
CA ALA A 205 -9.43 -6.92 -5.22
C ALA A 205 -9.11 -8.43 -5.16
N LYS A 206 -10.15 -9.26 -5.08
CA LYS A 206 -10.01 -10.72 -5.07
C LYS A 206 -9.38 -11.26 -6.35
N ARG A 207 -9.81 -10.75 -7.51
CA ARG A 207 -9.24 -11.10 -8.81
C ARG A 207 -7.77 -10.70 -8.88
N LEU A 208 -7.45 -9.48 -8.46
CA LEU A 208 -6.09 -8.95 -8.45
C LEU A 208 -5.17 -9.81 -7.58
N VAL A 209 -5.53 -10.03 -6.31
CA VAL A 209 -4.70 -10.82 -5.37
C VAL A 209 -4.49 -12.24 -5.90
N LYS A 210 -5.55 -12.94 -6.35
CA LYS A 210 -5.42 -14.29 -6.92
C LYS A 210 -4.58 -14.29 -8.19
N GLY A 211 -4.72 -13.28 -9.04
CA GLY A 211 -3.92 -13.12 -10.26
C GLY A 211 -2.43 -12.91 -9.96
N VAL A 212 -2.12 -12.09 -8.95
CA VAL A 212 -0.73 -11.85 -8.52
C VAL A 212 -0.11 -13.11 -7.93
N ILE A 213 -0.86 -13.88 -7.12
CA ILE A 213 -0.40 -15.17 -6.59
C ILE A 213 -0.08 -16.13 -7.75
N ALA A 214 -0.98 -16.26 -8.72
CA ALA A 214 -0.78 -17.14 -9.87
C ALA A 214 0.40 -16.72 -10.75
N ALA A 215 0.60 -15.43 -10.95
CA ALA A 215 1.73 -14.88 -11.70
C ALA A 215 3.07 -14.91 -10.93
N GLY A 216 3.02 -15.04 -9.59
CA GLY A 216 4.17 -15.02 -8.70
C GLY A 216 4.69 -13.63 -8.33
N SER A 217 4.25 -12.55 -8.98
CA SER A 217 4.50 -11.17 -8.57
C SER A 217 3.54 -10.19 -9.27
N TYR A 218 3.34 -9.00 -8.69
CA TYR A 218 2.54 -7.93 -9.28
C TYR A 218 3.07 -7.51 -10.67
N LYS A 219 4.37 -7.33 -10.79
CA LYS A 219 5.02 -6.97 -12.07
C LYS A 219 4.77 -8.03 -13.17
N LYS A 220 4.85 -9.32 -12.83
CA LYS A 220 4.51 -10.39 -13.79
C LYS A 220 3.05 -10.38 -14.14
N TYR A 221 2.15 -10.19 -13.15
CA TYR A 221 0.71 -10.11 -13.37
C TYR A 221 0.34 -9.01 -14.38
N LEU A 222 0.91 -7.82 -14.23
CA LEU A 222 0.67 -6.71 -15.16
C LEU A 222 1.16 -7.00 -16.59
N ARG A 223 2.17 -7.85 -16.74
CA ARG A 223 2.74 -8.22 -18.05
C ARG A 223 1.99 -9.35 -18.77
N LEU A 224 1.12 -10.09 -18.06
CA LEU A 224 0.39 -11.22 -18.68
C LEU A 224 -0.45 -10.80 -19.89
N PRO A 225 -1.29 -9.72 -19.84
CA PRO A 225 -2.07 -9.31 -21.01
C PRO A 225 -1.19 -8.92 -22.19
N LEU A 226 -0.04 -8.31 -21.93
CA LEU A 226 0.92 -7.95 -22.97
C LEU A 226 1.54 -9.19 -23.64
N GLN A 227 1.91 -10.19 -22.83
CA GLN A 227 2.44 -11.46 -23.37
C GLN A 227 1.40 -12.17 -24.24
N GLU A 228 0.14 -12.18 -23.80
CA GLU A 228 -0.96 -12.74 -24.60
C GLU A 228 -1.15 -11.99 -25.91
N LEU A 229 -1.13 -10.66 -25.90
CA LEU A 229 -1.20 -9.82 -27.10
C LEU A 229 -0.05 -10.14 -28.06
N LEU A 230 1.18 -10.20 -27.58
CA LEU A 230 2.36 -10.52 -28.41
C LEU A 230 2.28 -11.92 -29.00
N ASN A 231 1.76 -12.89 -28.25
CA ASN A 231 1.51 -14.25 -28.78
C ASN A 231 0.48 -14.20 -29.92
N LEU A 232 -0.63 -13.48 -29.76
CA LEU A 232 -1.65 -13.32 -30.81
C LEU A 232 -1.08 -12.61 -32.04
N LEU A 233 -0.29 -11.54 -31.86
CA LEU A 233 0.37 -10.85 -32.95
C LEU A 233 1.35 -11.79 -33.70
N SER A 234 2.14 -12.57 -32.98
CA SER A 234 3.04 -13.54 -33.59
C SER A 234 2.30 -14.62 -34.38
N LEU A 235 1.14 -15.09 -33.88
CA LEU A 235 0.29 -16.03 -34.62
C LEU A 235 -0.30 -15.40 -35.90
N ALA A 236 -0.74 -14.15 -35.79
CA ALA A 236 -1.28 -13.40 -36.95
C ALA A 236 -0.22 -13.16 -38.00
N GLN A 237 0.99 -12.75 -37.63
CA GLN A 237 2.13 -12.57 -38.55
C GLN A 237 2.51 -13.85 -39.30
N ARG A 238 2.37 -15.02 -38.64
CA ARG A 238 2.60 -16.34 -39.27
C ARG A 238 1.42 -16.87 -40.10
N GLY A 239 0.35 -16.08 -40.20
CA GLY A 239 -0.86 -16.49 -40.94
C GLY A 239 -1.69 -17.59 -40.21
N LYS A 240 -1.40 -17.87 -38.97
CA LYS A 240 -2.12 -18.87 -38.15
C LYS A 240 -3.35 -18.33 -37.46
N PHE A 241 -3.54 -17.02 -37.48
CA PHE A 241 -4.66 -16.31 -36.87
C PHE A 241 -5.09 -15.17 -37.78
N ALA A 242 -6.37 -15.15 -38.16
CA ALA A 242 -6.96 -14.05 -38.91
C ALA A 242 -7.77 -13.15 -37.97
N THR A 243 -7.50 -11.87 -37.95
CA THR A 243 -8.25 -10.89 -37.15
C THR A 243 -9.03 -9.92 -38.02
N THR A 244 -10.24 -9.60 -37.61
CA THR A 244 -11.04 -8.52 -38.21
C THR A 244 -10.85 -7.19 -37.49
N ASP A 245 -10.29 -7.22 -36.29
CA ASP A 245 -10.04 -6.06 -35.46
C ASP A 245 -9.04 -5.09 -36.13
N PRO A 246 -9.41 -3.81 -36.31
CA PRO A 246 -8.58 -2.84 -37.05
C PRO A 246 -7.29 -2.51 -36.28
N VAL A 247 -7.31 -2.50 -34.94
CA VAL A 247 -6.13 -2.23 -34.13
C VAL A 247 -5.15 -3.38 -34.27
N MET A 248 -5.63 -4.63 -34.15
CA MET A 248 -4.79 -5.81 -34.33
C MET A 248 -4.19 -5.87 -35.72
N LYS A 249 -4.97 -5.52 -36.77
CA LYS A 249 -4.46 -5.44 -38.15
C LYS A 249 -3.32 -4.43 -38.30
N SER A 250 -3.44 -3.27 -37.65
CA SER A 250 -2.39 -2.26 -37.69
C SER A 250 -1.11 -2.68 -37.00
N LEU A 251 -1.25 -3.49 -35.92
CA LEU A 251 -0.11 -3.99 -35.15
C LEU A 251 0.59 -5.19 -35.79
N VAL A 252 -0.08 -5.96 -36.63
CA VAL A 252 0.52 -7.14 -37.33
C VAL A 252 1.76 -6.79 -38.17
N GLY A 253 1.80 -5.57 -38.70
CA GLY A 253 2.96 -5.09 -39.48
C GLY A 253 4.09 -4.48 -38.63
N VAL A 254 3.92 -4.35 -37.33
CA VAL A 254 4.90 -3.75 -36.41
C VAL A 254 5.78 -4.83 -35.83
N ASP A 255 7.08 -4.55 -35.68
CA ASP A 255 8.01 -5.45 -35.02
C ASP A 255 7.57 -5.67 -33.55
N ASN A 256 7.53 -6.94 -33.12
CA ASN A 256 7.14 -7.31 -31.76
C ASN A 256 7.98 -6.63 -30.68
N HIS A 257 9.25 -6.32 -30.97
CA HIS A 257 10.12 -5.61 -30.05
C HIS A 257 9.67 -4.15 -29.84
N VAL A 258 9.19 -3.49 -30.90
CA VAL A 258 8.64 -2.13 -30.80
C VAL A 258 7.34 -2.15 -29.99
N VAL A 259 6.44 -3.09 -30.30
CA VAL A 259 5.20 -3.28 -29.54
C VAL A 259 5.51 -3.53 -28.06
N TRP A 260 6.46 -4.42 -27.76
CA TRP A 260 6.89 -4.69 -26.38
C TRP A 260 7.37 -3.43 -25.67
N ASN A 261 8.25 -2.66 -26.27
CA ASN A 261 8.81 -1.46 -25.63
C ASN A 261 7.75 -0.40 -25.32
N VAL A 262 6.82 -0.14 -26.26
CA VAL A 262 5.73 0.82 -26.07
C VAL A 262 4.82 0.39 -24.90
N PHE A 263 4.39 -0.85 -24.87
CA PHE A 263 3.47 -1.33 -23.84
C PHE A 263 4.17 -1.52 -22.48
N THR A 264 5.45 -1.91 -22.45
CA THR A 264 6.20 -1.98 -21.19
C THR A 264 6.32 -0.60 -20.56
N TYR A 265 6.57 0.44 -21.35
CA TYR A 265 6.58 1.81 -20.86
C TYR A 265 5.23 2.21 -20.24
N TRP A 266 4.10 1.85 -20.87
CA TRP A 266 2.76 2.17 -20.36
C TRP A 266 2.38 1.41 -19.09
N VAL A 267 2.90 0.20 -18.89
CA VAL A 267 2.63 -0.62 -17.70
C VAL A 267 3.50 -0.20 -16.51
N GLU A 268 4.66 0.42 -16.77
CA GLU A 268 5.62 0.83 -15.73
C GLU A 268 5.47 2.32 -15.33
N SER A 269 4.77 3.14 -16.15
CA SER A 269 4.42 4.53 -15.82
C SER A 269 3.15 4.63 -14.97
#